data_9c545afeb3fafb8093650b683669c441
#
_entry.id   9c545afeb3fafb8093650b683669c441
#
_cell.length_a   1.000
_cell.length_b   1.000
_cell.length_c   1.000
_cell.angle_alpha   90.00
_cell.angle_beta   90.00
_cell.angle_gamma   90.00
#
_symmetry.space_group_name_H-M   'P 1'
#
loop_
_entity.id
_entity.type
_entity.pdbx_description
1 polymer ?
#
loop_
_entity_poly.entity_id
_entity_poly.type
_entity_poly.pdbx_seq_one_letter_code
_entity_poly.pdbx_strand_id
1 'polypeptide(L)'
;MNNKNDELLLEIIQNKQFKQANIKELENLEFEWLIDDFLVKQTLVMIYAGAGSGKSYFMLYLSKYLLDSNKINRIIYFDADNSIKTLKERKGNEFLKTPNFYYYFSNNIQKFTLFKDMQKAKDLNNTLIVIDSIRNFIQDDFNKDFTMIKIFDELQRARDNGATIIFLHHQPKQNQDENNKAYKGATTFLDSVDEGYFLHKKDTN
;
A
#
# COMPACT_ATOMS: atom_id res chain seq x y z
N MET A 1 38.02 7.66 28.14
CA MET A 1 37.86 8.84 27.22
C MET A 1 36.63 8.69 26.29
N ASN A 2 35.88 7.59 26.34
CA ASN A 2 34.74 7.35 25.44
C ASN A 2 33.38 7.96 25.87
N ASN A 3 33.24 8.33 27.14
CA ASN A 3 31.89 8.61 27.69
C ASN A 3 31.28 9.93 27.16
N LYS A 4 32.06 10.96 26.91
CA LYS A 4 31.56 12.27 26.49
C LYS A 4 31.07 12.34 25.04
N ASN A 5 31.71 11.58 24.15
CA ASN A 5 31.29 11.50 22.75
C ASN A 5 30.04 10.63 22.58
N ASP A 6 29.93 9.58 23.41
CA ASP A 6 28.73 8.71 23.40
C ASP A 6 27.51 9.44 23.95
N GLU A 7 27.67 10.24 25.01
CA GLU A 7 26.61 11.11 25.55
C GLU A 7 26.13 12.15 24.54
N LEU A 8 27.06 12.82 23.82
CA LEU A 8 26.70 13.77 22.78
C LEU A 8 25.95 13.11 21.61
N LEU A 9 26.40 11.92 21.19
CA LEU A 9 25.71 11.16 20.11
C LEU A 9 24.29 10.77 20.51
N LEU A 10 24.11 10.26 21.73
CA LEU A 10 22.78 9.91 22.26
C LEU A 10 21.86 11.13 22.36
N GLU A 11 22.38 12.27 22.78
CA GLU A 11 21.64 13.54 22.83
C GLU A 11 21.20 13.97 21.42
N ILE A 12 22.08 13.87 20.41
CA ILE A 12 21.75 14.17 19.01
C ILE A 12 20.64 13.24 18.49
N ILE A 13 20.72 11.95 18.79
CA ILE A 13 19.73 10.95 18.39
C ILE A 13 18.38 11.24 19.03
N GLN A 14 18.34 11.52 20.33
CA GLN A 14 17.14 11.87 21.07
C GLN A 14 16.48 13.16 20.56
N ASN A 15 17.28 14.18 20.29
CA ASN A 15 16.81 15.46 19.75
C ASN A 15 16.20 15.31 18.33
N LYS A 16 16.60 14.29 17.57
CA LYS A 16 16.02 13.95 16.25
C LYS A 16 14.82 13.02 16.34
N GLN A 17 14.35 12.70 17.52
CA GLN A 17 13.18 11.84 17.76
C GLN A 17 13.30 10.42 17.19
N PHE A 18 14.51 9.88 17.08
CA PHE A 18 14.67 8.47 16.77
C PHE A 18 14.14 7.61 17.94
N LYS A 19 13.27 6.67 17.63
CA LYS A 19 12.78 5.70 18.61
C LYS A 19 13.81 4.58 18.76
N GLN A 20 14.30 4.38 19.98
CA GLN A 20 15.16 3.22 20.27
C GLN A 20 14.32 1.94 20.26
N ALA A 21 14.82 0.91 19.59
CA ALA A 21 14.20 -0.40 19.62
C ALA A 21 14.18 -0.96 21.05
N ASN A 22 13.05 -1.58 21.44
CA ASN A 22 12.85 -2.14 22.76
C ASN A 22 12.70 -3.66 22.64
N ILE A 23 13.54 -4.39 23.37
CA ILE A 23 13.54 -5.86 23.34
C ILE A 23 12.17 -6.44 23.76
N LYS A 24 11.50 -5.85 24.75
CA LYS A 24 10.18 -6.32 25.20
C LYS A 24 9.10 -6.09 24.16
N GLU A 25 9.17 -4.99 23.40
CA GLU A 25 8.26 -4.76 22.27
C GLU A 25 8.49 -5.81 21.19
N LEU A 26 9.75 -6.13 20.90
CA LEU A 26 10.11 -7.13 19.89
C LEU A 26 9.68 -8.55 20.28
N GLU A 27 9.91 -8.95 21.54
CA GLU A 27 9.56 -10.29 22.05
C GLU A 27 8.04 -10.50 22.13
N ASN A 28 7.25 -9.44 22.32
CA ASN A 28 5.79 -9.47 22.38
C ASN A 28 5.12 -9.21 21.03
N LEU A 29 5.89 -8.94 19.97
CA LEU A 29 5.34 -8.69 18.65
C LEU A 29 4.88 -9.99 18.01
N GLU A 30 3.57 -10.14 17.83
CA GLU A 30 2.99 -11.22 17.05
C GLU A 30 2.62 -10.74 15.65
N PHE A 31 2.98 -11.52 14.63
CA PHE A 31 2.54 -11.26 13.26
C PHE A 31 1.08 -11.69 13.09
N GLU A 32 0.19 -10.73 12.92
CA GLU A 32 -1.21 -11.02 12.64
C GLU A 32 -1.42 -11.17 11.12
N TRP A 33 -1.68 -12.39 10.68
CA TRP A 33 -1.97 -12.68 9.29
C TRP A 33 -3.41 -12.35 8.94
N LEU A 34 -3.60 -11.49 7.95
CA LEU A 34 -4.91 -11.27 7.31
C LEU A 34 -5.24 -12.42 6.36
N ILE A 35 -4.24 -12.93 5.67
CA ILE A 35 -4.30 -14.16 4.88
C ILE A 35 -2.98 -14.89 5.10
N ASP A 36 -3.05 -16.12 5.57
CA ASP A 36 -1.90 -16.94 5.87
C ASP A 36 -0.97 -17.06 4.65
N ASP A 37 0.32 -16.95 4.88
CA ASP A 37 1.40 -17.00 3.88
C ASP A 37 1.30 -15.96 2.74
N PHE A 38 0.39 -14.96 2.86
CA PHE A 38 0.21 -13.97 1.81
C PHE A 38 0.15 -12.52 2.32
N LEU A 39 -0.66 -12.22 3.33
CA LEU A 39 -0.89 -10.84 3.73
C LEU A 39 -0.81 -10.68 5.24
N VAL A 40 0.20 -9.95 5.68
CA VAL A 40 0.37 -9.55 7.08
C VAL A 40 -0.35 -8.22 7.33
N LYS A 41 -0.96 -8.08 8.49
CA LYS A 41 -1.58 -6.84 8.95
C LYS A 41 -0.52 -5.76 9.17
N GLN A 42 -0.91 -4.50 8.94
CA GLN A 42 -0.04 -3.34 9.15
C GLN A 42 1.24 -3.40 8.30
N THR A 43 1.07 -3.76 7.02
CA THR A 43 2.13 -3.78 6.02
C THR A 43 1.79 -2.88 4.83
N LEU A 44 2.82 -2.45 4.11
CA LEU A 44 2.74 -1.76 2.83
C LEU A 44 3.06 -2.74 1.71
N VAL A 45 2.07 -3.07 0.90
CA VAL A 45 2.15 -4.13 -0.11
C VAL A 45 1.95 -3.56 -1.51
N MET A 46 2.77 -4.03 -2.44
CA MET A 46 2.60 -3.76 -3.87
C MET A 46 2.07 -4.98 -4.60
N ILE A 47 0.98 -4.82 -5.37
CA ILE A 47 0.54 -5.83 -6.35
C ILE A 47 0.73 -5.26 -7.75
N TYR A 48 1.57 -5.91 -8.55
CA TYR A 48 1.87 -5.46 -9.89
C TYR A 48 1.59 -6.53 -10.95
N ALA A 49 1.19 -6.09 -12.14
CA ALA A 49 0.95 -6.97 -13.28
C ALA A 49 0.70 -6.15 -14.55
N GLY A 50 0.63 -6.82 -15.69
CA GLY A 50 0.25 -6.22 -16.96
C GLY A 50 -1.16 -5.59 -16.95
N ALA A 51 -1.44 -4.74 -17.92
CA ALA A 51 -2.79 -4.22 -18.12
C ALA A 51 -3.77 -5.34 -18.44
N GLY A 52 -4.99 -5.27 -17.90
CA GLY A 52 -6.03 -6.29 -18.14
C GLY A 52 -5.83 -7.61 -17.39
N SER A 53 -4.82 -7.75 -16.53
CA SER A 53 -4.56 -8.97 -15.75
C SER A 53 -5.57 -9.27 -14.64
N GLY A 54 -6.50 -8.35 -14.35
CA GLY A 54 -7.52 -8.53 -13.32
C GLY A 54 -7.15 -7.98 -11.93
N LYS A 55 -6.07 -7.21 -11.77
CA LYS A 55 -5.63 -6.65 -10.47
C LYS A 55 -6.75 -5.99 -9.67
N SER A 56 -7.44 -5.02 -10.27
CA SER A 56 -8.53 -4.29 -9.58
C SER A 56 -9.70 -5.23 -9.23
N TYR A 57 -10.00 -6.19 -10.09
CA TYR A 57 -11.04 -7.19 -9.82
C TYR A 57 -10.65 -8.05 -8.61
N PHE A 58 -9.43 -8.58 -8.62
CA PHE A 58 -8.89 -9.34 -7.50
C PHE A 58 -8.94 -8.53 -6.19
N MET A 59 -8.50 -7.27 -6.23
CA MET A 59 -8.48 -6.43 -5.03
C MET A 59 -9.86 -6.10 -4.47
N LEU A 60 -10.86 -5.88 -5.32
CA LEU A 60 -12.24 -5.67 -4.85
C LEU A 60 -12.74 -6.88 -4.06
N TYR A 61 -12.57 -8.08 -4.61
CA TYR A 61 -13.05 -9.31 -3.96
C TYR A 61 -12.22 -9.68 -2.73
N LEU A 62 -10.90 -9.51 -2.78
CA LEU A 62 -10.03 -9.71 -1.62
C LEU A 62 -10.42 -8.77 -0.47
N SER A 63 -10.63 -7.49 -0.78
CA SER A 63 -11.05 -6.50 0.20
C SER A 63 -12.37 -6.89 0.87
N LYS A 64 -13.35 -7.26 0.05
CA LYS A 64 -14.65 -7.71 0.58
C LYS A 64 -14.51 -8.96 1.45
N TYR A 65 -13.74 -9.95 1.01
CA TYR A 65 -13.47 -11.18 1.77
C TYR A 65 -12.88 -10.86 3.15
N LEU A 66 -11.89 -9.99 3.23
CA LEU A 66 -11.26 -9.60 4.50
C LEU A 66 -12.24 -8.90 5.45
N LEU A 67 -13.14 -8.07 4.90
CA LEU A 67 -14.17 -7.40 5.70
C LEU A 67 -15.24 -8.38 6.16
N ASP A 68 -15.77 -9.23 5.28
CA ASP A 68 -16.81 -10.22 5.58
C ASP A 68 -16.31 -11.28 6.59
N SER A 69 -15.02 -11.61 6.57
CA SER A 69 -14.40 -12.54 7.52
C SER A 69 -13.95 -11.89 8.83
N ASN A 70 -14.28 -10.61 9.04
CA ASN A 70 -13.88 -9.83 10.23
C ASN A 70 -12.36 -9.76 10.47
N LYS A 71 -11.56 -9.94 9.43
CA LYS A 71 -10.09 -9.78 9.48
C LYS A 71 -9.70 -8.30 9.56
N ILE A 72 -10.53 -7.43 9.00
CA ILE A 72 -10.44 -5.96 9.07
C ILE A 72 -11.80 -5.37 9.36
N ASN A 73 -11.83 -4.12 9.87
CA ASN A 73 -13.06 -3.45 10.27
C ASN A 73 -13.53 -2.41 9.25
N ARG A 74 -12.63 -1.96 8.36
CA ARG A 74 -12.90 -0.87 7.43
C ARG A 74 -12.03 -0.98 6.18
N ILE A 75 -12.64 -0.72 5.04
CA ILE A 75 -11.96 -0.60 3.75
C ILE A 75 -12.11 0.82 3.25
N ILE A 76 -11.00 1.40 2.78
CA ILE A 76 -10.96 2.65 2.04
C ILE A 76 -10.31 2.35 0.69
N TYR A 77 -11.12 2.35 -0.35
CA TYR A 77 -10.67 2.04 -1.71
C TYR A 77 -10.62 3.30 -2.56
N PHE A 78 -9.44 3.71 -2.97
CA PHE A 78 -9.22 4.83 -3.87
C PHE A 78 -8.99 4.31 -5.29
N ASP A 79 -9.91 4.62 -6.20
CA ASP A 79 -9.82 4.25 -7.61
C ASP A 79 -9.62 5.49 -8.48
N ALA A 80 -8.50 5.55 -9.18
CA ALA A 80 -8.22 6.59 -10.17
C ALA A 80 -8.04 6.04 -11.60
N ASP A 81 -8.25 4.74 -11.78
CA ASP A 81 -8.10 4.06 -13.07
C ASP A 81 -9.44 3.75 -13.74
N ASN A 82 -10.47 3.44 -12.95
CA ASN A 82 -11.69 2.89 -13.48
C ASN A 82 -12.85 3.90 -13.48
N SER A 83 -13.79 3.68 -14.38
CA SER A 83 -15.03 4.45 -14.42
C SER A 83 -16.14 3.77 -13.62
N ILE A 84 -17.21 4.52 -13.34
CA ILE A 84 -18.42 3.96 -12.72
C ILE A 84 -19.05 2.84 -13.55
N LYS A 85 -18.89 2.87 -14.88
CA LYS A 85 -19.35 1.79 -15.76
C LYS A 85 -18.57 0.50 -15.48
N THR A 86 -17.26 0.60 -15.39
CA THR A 86 -16.38 -0.53 -15.05
C THR A 86 -16.72 -1.11 -13.68
N LEU A 87 -16.97 -0.25 -12.69
CA LEU A 87 -17.40 -0.71 -11.38
C LEU A 87 -18.74 -1.45 -11.43
N LYS A 88 -19.71 -0.95 -12.23
CA LYS A 88 -20.99 -1.63 -12.44
C LYS A 88 -20.82 -3.02 -13.07
N GLU A 89 -19.97 -3.14 -14.09
CA GLU A 89 -19.64 -4.43 -14.73
C GLU A 89 -19.03 -5.43 -13.74
N ARG A 90 -18.28 -4.93 -12.76
CA ARG A 90 -17.67 -5.71 -11.68
C ARG A 90 -18.61 -5.93 -10.48
N LYS A 91 -19.92 -5.78 -10.67
CA LYS A 91 -20.93 -5.91 -9.62
C LYS A 91 -20.72 -4.95 -8.44
N GLY A 92 -20.34 -3.71 -8.72
CA GLY A 92 -20.05 -2.68 -7.72
C GLY A 92 -21.11 -2.52 -6.63
N ASN A 93 -22.38 -2.84 -6.93
CA ASN A 93 -23.46 -2.81 -5.94
C ASN A 93 -23.21 -3.75 -4.73
N GLU A 94 -22.52 -4.86 -4.93
CA GLU A 94 -22.20 -5.81 -3.84
C GLU A 94 -21.19 -5.19 -2.87
N PHE A 95 -20.25 -4.39 -3.36
CA PHE A 95 -19.25 -3.71 -2.54
C PHE A 95 -19.83 -2.47 -1.87
N LEU A 96 -20.54 -1.62 -2.62
CA LEU A 96 -21.07 -0.36 -2.11
C LEU A 96 -22.18 -0.53 -1.06
N LYS A 97 -22.84 -1.68 -1.03
CA LYS A 97 -23.84 -2.04 -0.01
C LYS A 97 -23.21 -2.66 1.23
N THR A 98 -21.94 -3.07 1.18
CA THR A 98 -21.27 -3.67 2.32
C THR A 98 -20.94 -2.58 3.34
N PRO A 99 -21.37 -2.70 4.60
CA PRO A 99 -21.03 -1.74 5.64
C PRO A 99 -19.51 -1.60 5.78
N ASN A 100 -19.04 -0.39 6.07
CA ASN A 100 -17.60 -0.07 6.23
C ASN A 100 -16.72 -0.30 4.99
N PHE A 101 -17.31 -0.48 3.81
CA PHE A 101 -16.62 -0.48 2.54
C PHE A 101 -16.80 0.88 1.86
N TYR A 102 -15.78 1.73 1.93
CA TYR A 102 -15.80 3.08 1.38
C TYR A 102 -15.02 3.10 0.07
N TYR A 103 -15.70 3.42 -1.03
CA TYR A 103 -15.12 3.47 -2.37
C TYR A 103 -15.16 4.89 -2.94
N TYR A 104 -13.99 5.39 -3.33
CA TYR A 104 -13.83 6.75 -3.83
C TYR A 104 -13.20 6.77 -5.21
N PHE A 105 -13.86 7.45 -6.14
CA PHE A 105 -13.25 7.80 -7.41
C PHE A 105 -12.38 9.05 -7.26
N SER A 106 -11.14 8.99 -7.74
CA SER A 106 -10.16 10.06 -7.57
C SER A 106 -9.91 10.79 -8.89
N ASN A 107 -10.86 11.63 -9.29
CA ASN A 107 -10.82 12.33 -10.58
C ASN A 107 -10.42 13.80 -10.48
N ASN A 108 -10.09 14.32 -9.29
CA ASN A 108 -9.72 15.71 -9.09
C ASN A 108 -8.25 15.89 -8.68
N ILE A 109 -7.78 17.15 -8.73
CA ILE A 109 -6.40 17.51 -8.42
C ILE A 109 -6.02 17.24 -6.94
N GLN A 110 -6.99 17.20 -6.03
CA GLN A 110 -6.74 16.96 -4.60
C GLN A 110 -6.19 15.55 -4.31
N LYS A 111 -6.35 14.62 -5.25
CA LYS A 111 -5.74 13.28 -5.13
C LYS A 111 -4.22 13.31 -4.92
N PHE A 112 -3.54 14.34 -5.41
CA PHE A 112 -2.09 14.48 -5.30
C PHE A 112 -1.60 14.87 -3.90
N THR A 113 -2.50 15.26 -3.00
CA THR A 113 -2.20 15.53 -1.59
C THR A 113 -2.65 14.41 -0.67
N LEU A 114 -3.29 13.36 -1.21
CA LEU A 114 -3.90 12.30 -0.44
C LEU A 114 -2.94 11.66 0.57
N PHE A 115 -1.75 11.26 0.14
CA PHE A 115 -0.80 10.56 1.00
C PHE A 115 -0.28 11.45 2.12
N LYS A 116 0.03 12.72 1.79
CA LYS A 116 0.40 13.74 2.78
C LYS A 116 -0.68 13.96 3.83
N ASP A 117 -1.94 13.82 3.47
CA ASP A 117 -3.05 13.98 4.40
C ASP A 117 -3.33 12.70 5.19
N MET A 118 -3.22 11.53 4.55
CA MET A 118 -3.37 10.23 5.21
C MET A 118 -2.41 10.01 6.37
N GLN A 119 -1.15 10.42 6.23
CA GLN A 119 -0.17 10.28 7.32
C GLN A 119 -0.54 11.03 8.60
N LYS A 120 -1.49 11.97 8.54
CA LYS A 120 -1.97 12.73 9.71
C LYS A 120 -3.03 11.96 10.52
N ALA A 121 -3.62 10.93 9.96
CA ALA A 121 -4.59 10.10 10.66
C ALA A 121 -3.90 9.33 11.79
N LYS A 122 -4.44 9.44 13.01
CA LYS A 122 -3.79 8.88 14.22
C LYS A 122 -4.20 7.45 14.52
N ASP A 123 -5.33 7.00 14.01
CA ASP A 123 -5.86 5.66 14.26
C ASP A 123 -6.41 5.06 12.96
N LEU A 124 -5.59 4.24 12.34
CA LEU A 124 -5.92 3.47 11.15
C LEU A 124 -5.94 1.96 11.45
N ASN A 125 -6.01 1.58 12.73
CA ASN A 125 -6.05 0.18 13.11
C ASN A 125 -7.20 -0.58 12.44
N ASN A 126 -6.93 -1.81 12.03
CA ASN A 126 -7.87 -2.68 11.33
C ASN A 126 -8.50 -2.03 10.07
N THR A 127 -7.74 -1.15 9.42
CA THR A 127 -8.14 -0.50 8.17
C THR A 127 -7.29 -1.03 7.02
N LEU A 128 -7.95 -1.51 5.95
CA LEU A 128 -7.29 -1.75 4.68
C LEU A 128 -7.49 -0.54 3.78
N ILE A 129 -6.40 0.02 3.28
CA ILE A 129 -6.39 1.08 2.29
C ILE A 129 -5.91 0.50 0.96
N VAL A 130 -6.72 0.62 -0.08
CA VAL A 130 -6.37 0.19 -1.44
C VAL A 130 -6.22 1.41 -2.34
N ILE A 131 -5.13 1.45 -3.13
CA ILE A 131 -4.81 2.52 -4.07
C ILE A 131 -4.70 1.93 -5.48
N ASP A 132 -5.70 2.20 -6.32
CA ASP A 132 -5.83 1.65 -7.68
C ASP A 132 -5.84 2.77 -8.74
N SER A 133 -4.76 3.08 -9.43
CA SER A 133 -3.38 2.63 -9.22
C SER A 133 -2.53 3.80 -8.70
N ILE A 134 -1.46 3.49 -7.99
CA ILE A 134 -0.61 4.51 -7.33
C ILE A 134 -0.12 5.60 -8.28
N ARG A 135 0.21 5.27 -9.53
CA ARG A 135 0.69 6.22 -10.54
C ARG A 135 -0.23 7.43 -10.72
N ASN A 136 -1.54 7.21 -10.65
CA ASN A 136 -2.54 8.26 -10.89
C ASN A 136 -2.68 9.25 -9.72
N PHE A 137 -2.02 8.97 -8.60
CA PHE A 137 -1.96 9.83 -7.42
C PHE A 137 -0.65 10.62 -7.34
N ILE A 138 0.24 10.48 -8.31
CA ILE A 138 1.54 11.14 -8.37
C ILE A 138 1.49 12.20 -9.47
N GLN A 139 1.69 13.47 -9.10
CA GLN A 139 1.65 14.60 -10.02
C GLN A 139 2.98 14.81 -10.74
N ASP A 140 4.09 14.63 -9.99
CA ASP A 140 5.43 14.89 -10.48
C ASP A 140 5.97 13.75 -11.33
N ASP A 141 7.19 13.93 -11.85
CA ASP A 141 7.86 12.91 -12.62
C ASP A 141 8.07 11.65 -11.77
N PHE A 142 7.31 10.64 -12.14
CA PHE A 142 7.31 9.31 -11.53
C PHE A 142 8.68 8.60 -11.57
N ASN A 143 9.58 9.05 -12.44
CA ASN A 143 10.92 8.50 -12.58
C ASN A 143 11.95 9.19 -11.66
N LYS A 144 11.53 10.18 -10.86
CA LYS A 144 12.41 10.85 -9.90
C LYS A 144 12.37 10.13 -8.57
N ASP A 145 13.47 9.54 -8.18
CA ASP A 145 13.63 8.83 -6.90
C ASP A 145 13.18 9.67 -5.70
N PHE A 146 13.50 10.96 -5.69
CA PHE A 146 13.11 11.86 -4.59
C PHE A 146 11.58 11.96 -4.41
N THR A 147 10.82 12.05 -5.50
CA THR A 147 9.36 12.09 -5.44
C THR A 147 8.81 10.79 -4.85
N MET A 148 9.38 9.67 -5.28
CA MET A 148 8.96 8.35 -4.82
C MET A 148 9.28 8.12 -3.35
N ILE A 149 10.49 8.45 -2.91
CA ILE A 149 10.90 8.34 -1.51
C ILE A 149 9.92 9.10 -0.61
N LYS A 150 9.58 10.34 -0.97
CA LYS A 150 8.62 11.14 -0.18
C LYS A 150 7.25 10.48 -0.08
N ILE A 151 6.73 9.94 -1.18
CA ILE A 151 5.43 9.24 -1.20
C ILE A 151 5.47 8.01 -0.32
N PHE A 152 6.54 7.23 -0.40
CA PHE A 152 6.67 6.05 0.44
C PHE A 152 6.82 6.38 1.92
N ASP A 153 7.54 7.45 2.27
CA ASP A 153 7.58 7.96 3.65
C ASP A 153 6.17 8.31 4.17
N GLU A 154 5.35 8.95 3.34
CA GLU A 154 3.97 9.31 3.71
C GLU A 154 3.09 8.05 3.90
N LEU A 155 3.22 7.04 3.03
CA LEU A 155 2.50 5.77 3.13
C LEU A 155 2.97 4.94 4.33
N GLN A 156 4.28 4.87 4.57
CA GLN A 156 4.84 4.18 5.74
C GLN A 156 4.35 4.76 7.05
N ARG A 157 4.23 6.08 7.16
CA ARG A 157 3.64 6.73 8.34
C ARG A 157 2.17 6.35 8.53
N ALA A 158 1.40 6.24 7.45
CA ALA A 158 0.02 5.77 7.55
C ALA A 158 -0.04 4.29 7.99
N ARG A 159 0.87 3.44 7.48
CA ARG A 159 1.06 2.06 7.95
C ARG A 159 1.40 2.02 9.44
N ASP A 160 2.34 2.83 9.88
CA ASP A 160 2.79 2.89 11.28
C ASP A 160 1.67 3.37 12.23
N ASN A 161 0.68 4.11 11.69
CA ASN A 161 -0.55 4.48 12.38
C ASN A 161 -1.63 3.37 12.37
N GLY A 162 -1.29 2.16 11.92
CA GLY A 162 -2.12 0.95 12.02
C GLY A 162 -2.76 0.47 10.71
N ALA A 163 -2.57 1.18 9.57
CA ALA A 163 -3.14 0.76 8.30
C ALA A 163 -2.42 -0.43 7.69
N THR A 164 -3.16 -1.34 7.06
CA THR A 164 -2.64 -2.21 6.00
C THR A 164 -2.88 -1.51 4.68
N ILE A 165 -1.84 -1.32 3.87
CA ILE A 165 -1.93 -0.56 2.62
C ILE A 165 -1.55 -1.44 1.46
N ILE A 166 -2.42 -1.56 0.46
CA ILE A 166 -2.12 -2.27 -0.79
C ILE A 166 -2.27 -1.29 -1.94
N PHE A 167 -1.21 -1.11 -2.72
CA PHE A 167 -1.32 -0.33 -3.94
C PHE A 167 -1.08 -1.17 -5.18
N LEU A 168 -1.83 -0.85 -6.24
CA LEU A 168 -1.70 -1.48 -7.53
C LEU A 168 -0.74 -0.71 -8.42
N HIS A 169 0.07 -1.45 -9.16
CA HIS A 169 1.00 -0.89 -10.11
C HIS A 169 0.97 -1.62 -11.45
N HIS A 170 1.09 -0.87 -12.56
CA HIS A 170 1.10 -1.43 -13.91
C HIS A 170 2.50 -1.76 -14.37
N GLN A 171 2.72 -3.01 -14.78
CA GLN A 171 3.95 -3.39 -15.47
C GLN A 171 4.00 -2.72 -16.86
N PRO A 172 5.13 -2.15 -17.28
CA PRO A 172 5.28 -1.62 -18.64
C PRO A 172 5.03 -2.69 -19.69
N LYS A 173 4.39 -2.32 -20.82
CA LYS A 173 4.06 -3.24 -21.91
C LYS A 173 5.28 -3.96 -22.52
N GLN A 174 6.45 -3.36 -22.45
CA GLN A 174 7.70 -3.92 -23.02
C GLN A 174 8.27 -5.10 -22.19
N ASN A 175 7.79 -5.34 -21.00
CA ASN A 175 8.30 -6.36 -20.09
C ASN A 175 7.26 -7.47 -19.83
N GLN A 176 6.34 -7.71 -20.79
CA GLN A 176 5.31 -8.75 -20.66
C GLN A 176 5.79 -10.16 -21.02
N ASP A 177 7.06 -10.33 -21.40
CA ASP A 177 7.67 -11.66 -21.55
C ASP A 177 7.70 -12.38 -20.22
N GLU A 178 7.18 -13.58 -20.18
CA GLU A 178 7.06 -14.43 -18.97
C GLU A 178 8.42 -14.65 -18.27
N ASN A 179 9.52 -14.57 -19.03
CA ASN A 179 10.88 -14.74 -18.53
C ASN A 179 11.53 -13.43 -18.07
N ASN A 180 10.96 -12.29 -18.38
CA ASN A 180 11.52 -10.99 -18.02
C ASN A 180 10.63 -10.30 -16.99
N LYS A 181 10.72 -10.76 -15.74
CA LYS A 181 10.12 -10.11 -14.57
C LYS A 181 10.76 -8.75 -14.26
N ALA A 182 11.63 -8.28 -15.18
CA ALA A 182 12.36 -7.04 -15.01
C ALA A 182 11.40 -5.85 -15.02
N TYR A 183 11.42 -5.18 -13.94
CA TYR A 183 10.63 -4.07 -13.54
C TYR A 183 11.37 -2.79 -13.95
N LYS A 184 10.95 -2.15 -15.04
CA LYS A 184 11.59 -0.91 -15.50
C LYS A 184 10.93 0.29 -14.79
N GLY A 185 11.70 0.98 -13.97
CA GLY A 185 11.32 2.25 -13.33
C GLY A 185 10.91 2.14 -11.88
N ALA A 186 11.15 1.02 -11.21
CA ALA A 186 10.68 0.88 -9.85
C ALA A 186 11.45 -0.14 -8.99
N THR A 187 12.74 -0.20 -9.09
CA THR A 187 13.53 -0.74 -7.97
C THR A 187 13.15 -0.02 -6.70
N THR A 188 13.02 1.31 -6.73
CA THR A 188 12.55 2.14 -5.62
C THR A 188 11.20 1.69 -5.04
N PHE A 189 10.29 1.14 -5.85
CA PHE A 189 9.01 0.61 -5.35
C PHE A 189 9.21 -0.67 -4.53
N LEU A 190 9.95 -1.64 -5.07
CA LEU A 190 10.19 -2.90 -4.37
C LEU A 190 11.05 -2.71 -3.12
N ASP A 191 12.00 -1.78 -3.18
CA ASP A 191 12.89 -1.46 -2.05
C ASP A 191 12.17 -0.70 -0.91
N SER A 192 10.98 -0.15 -1.19
CA SER A 192 10.23 0.70 -0.24
C SER A 192 8.99 0.04 0.36
N VAL A 193 8.64 -1.18 -0.07
CA VAL A 193 7.49 -1.92 0.42
C VAL A 193 7.91 -3.09 1.29
N ASP A 194 7.01 -3.52 2.18
CA ASP A 194 7.24 -4.71 3.01
C ASP A 194 7.13 -5.98 2.15
N GLU A 195 6.18 -6.00 1.17
CA GLU A 195 5.95 -7.13 0.29
C GLU A 195 5.58 -6.70 -1.13
N GLY A 196 6.06 -7.44 -2.14
CA GLY A 196 5.74 -7.20 -3.55
C GLY A 196 5.27 -8.46 -4.26
N TYR A 197 4.04 -8.46 -4.79
CA TYR A 197 3.44 -9.63 -5.46
C TYR A 197 3.20 -9.37 -6.93
N PHE A 198 3.62 -10.32 -7.76
CA PHE A 198 3.30 -10.34 -9.18
C PHE A 198 2.05 -11.15 -9.44
N LEU A 199 1.00 -10.50 -9.97
CA LEU A 199 -0.22 -11.19 -10.36
C LEU A 199 -0.11 -11.64 -11.82
N HIS A 200 -0.09 -12.94 -12.03
CA HIS A 200 -0.07 -13.57 -13.35
C HIS A 200 -1.41 -14.23 -13.67
N LYS A 201 -1.96 -13.90 -14.84
CA LYS A 201 -3.16 -14.59 -15.34
C LYS A 201 -2.70 -15.91 -15.96
N LYS A 202 -3.09 -17.02 -15.36
CA LYS A 202 -2.86 -18.33 -15.94
C LYS A 202 -3.87 -18.52 -17.08
N ASP A 203 -3.39 -18.71 -18.30
CA ASP A 203 -4.24 -19.08 -19.41
C ASP A 203 -4.80 -20.48 -19.13
N THR A 204 -6.09 -20.55 -18.88
CA THR A 204 -6.81 -21.84 -18.86
C THR A 204 -7.10 -22.20 -20.31
N ASN A 205 -6.34 -23.16 -20.86
CA ASN A 205 -6.68 -23.85 -22.09
C ASN A 205 -8.04 -24.51 -21.97
#